data_2415a767e1ab26276e0dc91351ba2c82
#
_entry.id   2415a767e1ab26276e0dc91351ba2c82
#
_cell.length_a   1.000
_cell.length_b   1.000
_cell.length_c   1.000
_cell.angle_alpha   90.00
_cell.angle_beta   90.00
_cell.angle_gamma   90.00
#
_symmetry.space_group_name_H-M   'P 1'
#
loop_
_entity.id
_entity.type
_entity.pdbx_description
1 polymer ?
#
loop_
_entity_poly.entity_id
_entity_poly.type
_entity_poly.pdbx_seq_one_letter_code
_entity_poly.pdbx_strand_id
1 'polypeptide(L)'
;MDGDRDAPNLPGGETNSVARGAAGDGLGAGDVAVSTDRMHPDVGRRHRSWKWVPVACVVVLLIAGGWYRTDYVGMFPGSAAGLDHLVEVNGQTPAEEPGEGDIHFLTVTVGSRMNFYEYLLAKLDDDVEIVDESVFTGGGTRDAARQRNFAAMDASEQQAAATALDYLGAPSIGASVLVVIGGTPAENNLHVNDLITAVNGVAVASSSDAVKQVQQSVPGDEIELAVDRDGEAQVITITAADNGEGRALIGVQLVTRYEEQVGIKIDGVGGPSAGMAMTLEFIDALTPGDMTNGLEIAVTGEILPDGTAGPVGGVPQKAIAARRADVDLMLVPEANLDDALTTAGDLKVVAITDVQSALDAIGEAGGNIQGLKGSLAD
;
A
#
# COMPACT_ATOMS: atom_id res chain seq x y z
N MET A 1 29.23 44.64 2.72
CA MET A 1 29.07 44.58 4.16
C MET A 1 29.14 43.06 4.46
N ASP A 2 30.31 42.51 4.57
CA ASP A 2 31.20 42.42 5.75
C ASP A 2 30.49 41.69 6.88
N GLY A 3 30.95 40.60 7.35
CA GLY A 3 32.16 40.02 7.86
C GLY A 3 31.90 38.54 8.15
N ASP A 4 32.69 37.69 7.86
CA ASP A 4 34.12 37.40 8.15
C ASP A 4 34.36 36.76 9.54
N ARG A 5 35.03 35.57 9.49
CA ARG A 5 35.96 34.98 10.51
C ARG A 5 35.32 34.31 11.73
N ASP A 6 35.73 33.16 12.23
CA ASP A 6 37.11 32.68 12.48
C ASP A 6 37.12 31.18 12.78
N ALA A 7 38.10 30.47 12.27
CA ALA A 7 38.66 29.27 12.89
C ALA A 7 39.83 29.68 13.82
N PRO A 8 40.16 28.87 14.81
CA PRO A 8 41.57 28.56 15.08
C PRO A 8 41.77 27.08 15.42
N ASN A 9 42.73 26.41 14.81
CA ASN A 9 44.17 26.43 14.99
C ASN A 9 44.67 25.45 16.06
N LEU A 10 45.49 24.49 15.60
CA LEU A 10 46.33 23.57 16.33
C LEU A 10 47.56 24.31 16.92
N PRO A 11 48.24 23.72 17.89
CA PRO A 11 49.66 23.41 17.77
C PRO A 11 49.98 22.00 18.29
N GLY A 12 50.87 21.20 17.79
CA GLY A 12 52.21 21.48 17.31
C GLY A 12 53.27 21.15 18.33
N GLY A 13 53.95 20.01 18.18
CA GLY A 13 55.39 19.83 18.10
C GLY A 13 56.10 19.58 19.45
N GLU A 14 56.97 18.67 19.59
CA GLU A 14 58.41 18.54 19.34
C GLU A 14 58.97 17.38 20.19
N THR A 15 59.54 16.40 19.65
CA THR A 15 60.95 16.01 19.46
C THR A 15 61.97 16.40 20.50
N ASN A 16 62.74 15.46 20.95
CA ASN A 16 64.21 15.34 21.07
C ASN A 16 64.60 14.48 22.27
N SER A 17 65.44 13.60 22.18
CA SER A 17 66.71 13.20 21.63
C SER A 17 67.72 12.85 22.76
N VAL A 18 68.26 11.65 22.65
CA VAL A 18 69.69 11.25 22.85
C VAL A 18 70.47 11.82 24.03
N ALA A 19 71.06 10.94 24.85
CA ALA A 19 72.54 10.93 25.04
C ALA A 19 73.02 9.69 25.81
N ARG A 20 74.13 9.24 25.32
CA ARG A 20 75.09 8.23 25.78
C ARG A 20 75.93 8.68 27.03
N GLY A 21 76.51 7.64 27.66
CA GLY A 21 77.71 7.80 28.47
C GLY A 21 77.85 6.67 29.49
N ALA A 22 78.56 5.75 29.36
CA ALA A 22 79.95 5.35 29.35
C ALA A 22 80.51 5.11 30.79
N ALA A 23 80.93 3.88 30.98
CA ALA A 23 82.12 3.32 31.60
C ALA A 23 82.41 3.57 33.09
N GLY A 24 82.82 2.49 33.78
CA GLY A 24 83.56 2.54 35.00
C GLY A 24 83.73 1.17 35.71
N ASP A 25 84.92 0.64 35.61
CA ASP A 25 85.52 -0.56 36.18
C ASP A 25 85.35 -0.76 37.69
N GLY A 26 85.46 -2.04 38.13
CA GLY A 26 85.74 -2.36 39.53
C GLY A 26 85.67 -3.83 39.91
N LEU A 27 86.75 -4.50 39.88
CA LEU A 27 87.12 -5.86 40.32
C LEU A 27 86.62 -6.25 41.72
N GLY A 28 86.24 -7.52 41.90
CA GLY A 28 86.06 -8.17 43.18
C GLY A 28 85.71 -9.68 43.05
N ALA A 29 86.71 -10.52 43.10
CA ALA A 29 86.61 -12.01 43.12
C ALA A 29 85.97 -12.47 44.43
N GLY A 30 85.09 -13.45 44.39
CA GLY A 30 84.63 -14.22 45.56
C GLY A 30 83.87 -15.44 45.09
N ASP A 31 84.65 -16.58 45.18
CA ASP A 31 84.09 -17.91 44.96
C ASP A 31 82.98 -18.24 45.95
N VAL A 32 81.82 -18.57 45.50
CA VAL A 32 80.83 -19.35 46.27
C VAL A 32 80.16 -20.38 45.36
N ALA A 33 80.11 -21.56 45.82
CA ALA A 33 79.66 -22.82 45.21
C ALA A 33 78.26 -22.66 44.52
N VAL A 34 78.21 -23.16 43.28
CA VAL A 34 76.98 -23.29 42.50
C VAL A 34 76.29 -24.56 42.92
N SER A 35 75.18 -24.42 43.64
CA SER A 35 74.12 -25.41 43.76
C SER A 35 73.18 -25.28 42.53
N THR A 36 73.34 -26.25 41.62
CA THR A 36 72.41 -26.33 40.45
C THR A 36 71.12 -27.02 40.87
N ASP A 37 70.23 -26.27 41.47
CA ASP A 37 68.85 -26.69 41.60
C ASP A 37 68.12 -26.27 40.31
N ARG A 38 67.88 -27.29 39.42
CA ARG A 38 67.09 -27.12 38.20
C ARG A 38 65.68 -27.04 38.61
N MET A 39 65.16 -25.78 38.83
CA MET A 39 63.76 -25.48 38.79
C MET A 39 63.26 -25.76 37.37
N HIS A 40 62.60 -26.86 37.18
CA HIS A 40 61.72 -27.07 36.04
C HIS A 40 60.54 -26.13 36.21
N PRO A 41 60.24 -25.22 35.24
CA PRO A 41 58.99 -24.52 35.26
C PRO A 41 57.89 -25.58 35.02
N ASP A 42 57.10 -25.80 36.04
CA ASP A 42 55.83 -26.56 35.94
C ASP A 42 54.92 -25.80 34.96
N VAL A 43 54.99 -26.24 33.69
CA VAL A 43 54.05 -25.79 32.67
C VAL A 43 52.72 -26.44 33.01
N GLY A 44 52.02 -25.83 33.95
CA GLY A 44 50.63 -26.14 34.27
C GLY A 44 49.85 -26.16 32.96
N ARG A 45 49.56 -27.38 32.48
CA ARG A 45 48.60 -27.62 31.42
C ARG A 45 47.29 -26.98 31.87
N ARG A 46 47.09 -25.72 31.49
CA ARG A 46 45.76 -25.12 31.49
C ARG A 46 44.90 -26.00 30.59
N HIS A 47 44.18 -26.93 31.22
CA HIS A 47 43.04 -27.59 30.60
C HIS A 47 42.06 -26.50 30.22
N ARG A 48 42.35 -25.85 29.08
CA ARG A 48 41.46 -24.93 28.42
C ARG A 48 40.18 -25.71 28.23
N SER A 49 39.15 -25.28 28.92
CA SER A 49 37.82 -25.89 28.97
C SER A 49 37.17 -25.82 27.57
N TRP A 50 37.65 -26.64 26.64
CA TRP A 50 37.09 -26.77 25.27
C TRP A 50 35.63 -27.20 25.30
N LYS A 51 35.16 -27.67 26.46
CA LYS A 51 33.75 -28.01 26.70
C LYS A 51 32.78 -26.84 26.50
N TRP A 52 33.24 -25.60 26.64
CA TRP A 52 32.40 -24.37 26.44
C TRP A 52 32.44 -23.85 25.02
N VAL A 53 33.35 -24.34 24.16
CA VAL A 53 33.41 -23.87 22.75
C VAL A 53 32.13 -24.17 21.99
N PRO A 54 31.52 -25.38 22.06
CA PRO A 54 30.27 -25.64 21.37
C PRO A 54 29.12 -24.77 21.91
N VAL A 55 29.09 -24.52 23.24
CA VAL A 55 28.07 -23.62 23.83
C VAL A 55 28.26 -22.19 23.33
N ALA A 56 29.49 -21.69 23.31
CA ALA A 56 29.81 -20.36 22.78
C ALA A 56 29.44 -20.27 21.29
N CYS A 57 29.72 -21.28 20.48
CA CYS A 57 29.34 -21.33 19.08
C CYS A 57 27.80 -21.27 18.90
N VAL A 58 27.05 -22.04 19.70
CA VAL A 58 25.57 -21.98 19.68
C VAL A 58 25.06 -20.61 20.05
N VAL A 59 25.61 -20.00 21.10
CA VAL A 59 25.21 -18.62 21.51
C VAL A 59 25.53 -17.60 20.41
N VAL A 60 26.67 -17.68 19.76
CA VAL A 60 27.05 -16.82 18.64
C VAL A 60 26.09 -17.02 17.45
N LEU A 61 25.75 -18.27 17.12
CA LEU A 61 24.79 -18.57 16.05
C LEU A 61 23.40 -18.03 16.38
N LEU A 62 22.97 -18.16 17.64
CA LEU A 62 21.68 -17.61 18.09
C LEU A 62 21.68 -16.06 17.97
N ILE A 63 22.74 -15.39 18.39
CA ILE A 63 22.86 -13.93 18.25
C ILE A 63 22.92 -13.53 16.77
N ALA A 64 23.72 -14.23 15.97
CA ALA A 64 23.87 -13.97 14.54
C ALA A 64 22.53 -14.14 13.79
N GLY A 65 21.77 -15.21 14.11
CA GLY A 65 20.45 -15.45 13.51
C GLY A 65 19.41 -14.37 13.87
N GLY A 66 19.46 -13.83 15.09
CA GLY A 66 18.61 -12.68 15.49
C GLY A 66 18.99 -11.37 14.80
N TRP A 67 20.24 -11.24 14.39
CA TRP A 67 20.74 -10.03 13.72
C TRP A 67 20.66 -10.11 12.18
N TYR A 68 20.65 -11.32 11.63
CA TYR A 68 20.53 -11.53 10.20
C TYR A 68 19.09 -11.20 9.73
N ARG A 69 18.93 -10.12 8.97
CA ARG A 69 17.67 -9.76 8.35
C ARG A 69 17.55 -10.45 6.99
N THR A 70 16.42 -11.11 6.79
CA THR A 70 16.06 -11.71 5.49
C THR A 70 15.48 -10.64 4.56
N ASP A 71 15.34 -10.96 3.28
CA ASP A 71 14.64 -10.09 2.32
C ASP A 71 13.11 -10.36 2.31
N TYR A 72 12.62 -11.13 3.28
CA TYR A 72 11.21 -11.50 3.41
C TYR A 72 10.50 -10.69 4.48
N VAL A 73 9.23 -10.40 4.20
CA VAL A 73 8.28 -9.78 5.13
C VAL A 73 7.12 -10.72 5.40
N GLY A 74 6.49 -10.62 6.57
CA GLY A 74 5.26 -11.33 6.88
C GLY A 74 4.05 -10.49 6.52
N MET A 75 3.08 -11.09 5.86
CA MET A 75 1.76 -10.55 5.68
C MET A 75 0.83 -11.27 6.66
N PHE A 76 0.21 -10.50 7.55
CA PHE A 76 -0.63 -10.97 8.64
C PHE A 76 -2.09 -10.59 8.37
N PRO A 77 -3.06 -11.35 8.90
CA PRO A 77 -4.44 -10.90 8.94
C PRO A 77 -4.55 -9.52 9.59
N GLY A 78 -5.23 -8.61 8.92
CA GLY A 78 -5.53 -7.29 9.46
C GLY A 78 -6.87 -7.25 10.18
N SER A 79 -7.71 -6.28 9.86
CA SER A 79 -9.06 -6.10 10.41
C SER A 79 -10.11 -6.15 9.30
N ALA A 80 -11.32 -6.53 9.65
CA ALA A 80 -12.54 -6.12 8.98
C ALA A 80 -13.03 -4.86 9.71
N ALA A 81 -13.26 -3.78 8.98
CA ALA A 81 -13.69 -2.50 9.55
C ALA A 81 -14.90 -2.00 8.76
N GLY A 82 -15.93 -1.61 9.47
CA GLY A 82 -17.18 -1.10 8.90
C GLY A 82 -17.00 0.26 8.26
N LEU A 83 -17.81 0.56 7.27
CA LEU A 83 -17.73 1.76 6.45
C LEU A 83 -18.86 2.76 6.72
N ASP A 84 -20.00 2.34 7.24
CA ASP A 84 -21.22 3.13 7.41
C ASP A 84 -20.99 4.50 8.05
N HIS A 85 -20.24 4.52 9.16
CA HIS A 85 -19.95 5.74 9.93
C HIS A 85 -18.83 6.61 9.33
N LEU A 86 -18.19 6.17 8.25
CA LEU A 86 -17.07 6.86 7.58
C LEU A 86 -17.50 7.61 6.33
N VAL A 87 -18.70 7.29 5.79
CA VAL A 87 -19.21 7.88 4.54
C VAL A 87 -19.71 9.31 4.76
N GLU A 88 -19.43 10.17 3.80
CA GLU A 88 -19.98 11.54 3.71
C GLU A 88 -20.70 11.70 2.38
N VAL A 89 -21.96 12.09 2.42
CA VAL A 89 -22.75 12.50 1.26
C VAL A 89 -22.90 14.02 1.29
N ASN A 90 -22.41 14.71 0.26
CA ASN A 90 -22.41 16.17 0.19
C ASN A 90 -21.80 16.85 1.44
N GLY A 91 -20.77 16.20 2.03
CA GLY A 91 -20.07 16.71 3.21
C GLY A 91 -20.80 16.48 4.55
N GLN A 92 -21.81 15.62 4.57
CA GLN A 92 -22.55 15.24 5.76
C GLN A 92 -22.51 13.70 5.92
N THR A 93 -22.20 13.22 7.11
CA THR A 93 -22.35 11.79 7.42
C THR A 93 -23.83 11.46 7.61
N PRO A 94 -24.38 10.47 6.88
CA PRO A 94 -25.74 9.97 7.10
C PRO A 94 -25.94 9.54 8.57
N ALA A 95 -27.18 9.58 9.02
CA ALA A 95 -27.50 9.11 10.38
C ALA A 95 -27.61 7.58 10.35
N GLU A 96 -26.89 6.92 11.24
CA GLU A 96 -27.02 5.47 11.46
C GLU A 96 -28.39 5.14 12.04
N GLU A 97 -29.06 4.10 11.53
CA GLU A 97 -30.31 3.57 12.08
C GLU A 97 -30.03 2.31 12.93
N PRO A 98 -30.63 2.16 14.11
CA PRO A 98 -30.38 1.00 14.95
C PRO A 98 -30.80 -0.32 14.29
N GLY A 99 -29.89 -1.27 14.19
CA GLY A 99 -30.15 -2.60 13.64
C GLY A 99 -29.85 -2.74 12.15
N GLU A 100 -29.25 -1.72 11.56
CA GLU A 100 -28.60 -1.82 10.25
C GLU A 100 -27.40 -2.76 10.33
N GLY A 101 -27.11 -3.48 9.26
CA GLY A 101 -25.87 -4.22 9.10
C GLY A 101 -24.77 -3.29 8.53
N ASP A 102 -23.60 -3.82 8.27
CA ASP A 102 -22.47 -3.00 7.82
C ASP A 102 -21.69 -3.70 6.69
N ILE A 103 -21.10 -2.87 5.83
CA ILE A 103 -20.15 -3.32 4.81
C ILE A 103 -18.74 -3.08 5.34
N HIS A 104 -18.03 -4.19 5.53
CA HIS A 104 -16.66 -4.17 6.04
C HIS A 104 -15.65 -4.27 4.92
N PHE A 105 -14.69 -3.34 4.88
CA PHE A 105 -13.50 -3.54 4.08
C PHE A 105 -12.44 -4.33 4.85
N LEU A 106 -11.63 -5.06 4.10
CA LEU A 106 -10.64 -5.99 4.65
C LEU A 106 -9.22 -5.47 4.46
N THR A 107 -8.44 -5.48 5.52
CA THR A 107 -7.03 -5.08 5.52
C THR A 107 -6.08 -6.25 5.73
N VAL A 108 -4.83 -6.05 5.35
CA VAL A 108 -3.70 -6.90 5.70
C VAL A 108 -2.62 -6.06 6.37
N THR A 109 -1.88 -6.65 7.31
CA THR A 109 -0.77 -5.98 7.95
C THR A 109 0.54 -6.52 7.40
N VAL A 110 1.36 -5.66 6.81
CA VAL A 110 2.69 -6.03 6.31
C VAL A 110 3.74 -5.66 7.33
N GLY A 111 4.45 -6.66 7.84
CA GLY A 111 5.49 -6.50 8.84
C GLY A 111 6.80 -5.87 8.30
N SER A 112 7.78 -5.72 9.19
CA SER A 112 9.15 -5.39 8.81
C SER A 112 9.88 -6.62 8.26
N ARG A 113 11.08 -6.43 7.66
CA ARG A 113 11.94 -7.55 7.29
C ARG A 113 12.16 -8.46 8.47
N MET A 114 11.85 -9.73 8.29
CA MET A 114 12.01 -10.76 9.32
C MET A 114 13.48 -11.06 9.59
N ASN A 115 13.84 -11.31 10.84
CA ASN A 115 15.07 -11.98 11.14
C ASN A 115 14.94 -13.49 10.86
N PHE A 116 16.04 -14.22 10.94
CA PHE A 116 16.06 -15.65 10.65
C PHE A 116 15.05 -16.47 11.50
N TYR A 117 14.88 -16.11 12.77
CA TYR A 117 13.95 -16.83 13.65
C TYR A 117 12.51 -16.47 13.39
N GLU A 118 12.22 -15.20 13.15
CA GLU A 118 10.89 -14.73 12.73
C GLU A 118 10.45 -15.43 11.45
N TYR A 119 11.37 -15.55 10.47
CA TYR A 119 11.13 -16.29 9.22
C TYR A 119 10.83 -17.77 9.47
N LEU A 120 11.60 -18.42 10.37
CA LEU A 120 11.38 -19.82 10.69
C LEU A 120 10.05 -20.05 11.42
N LEU A 121 9.68 -19.15 12.34
CA LEU A 121 8.40 -19.22 13.04
C LEU A 121 7.22 -18.94 12.12
N ALA A 122 7.34 -17.96 11.24
CA ALA A 122 6.33 -17.65 10.23
C ALA A 122 6.03 -18.83 9.29
N LYS A 123 7.03 -19.67 9.01
CA LYS A 123 6.81 -20.92 8.24
C LYS A 123 6.00 -22.00 8.96
N LEU A 124 5.83 -21.87 10.25
CA LEU A 124 5.05 -22.80 11.09
C LEU A 124 3.67 -22.22 11.44
N ASP A 125 3.38 -21.00 10.99
CA ASP A 125 2.13 -20.31 11.23
C ASP A 125 1.36 -20.19 9.93
N ASP A 126 0.28 -20.94 9.80
CA ASP A 126 -0.57 -20.99 8.59
C ASP A 126 -1.32 -19.65 8.34
N ASP A 127 -1.41 -18.78 9.35
CA ASP A 127 -2.04 -17.47 9.23
C ASP A 127 -1.10 -16.42 8.60
N VAL A 128 0.21 -16.72 8.47
CA VAL A 128 1.23 -15.77 7.98
C VAL A 128 1.69 -16.14 6.58
N GLU A 129 1.49 -15.23 5.63
CA GLU A 129 2.09 -15.36 4.31
C GLU A 129 3.48 -14.70 4.28
N ILE A 130 4.47 -15.42 3.77
CA ILE A 130 5.85 -14.94 3.63
C ILE A 130 6.05 -14.45 2.20
N VAL A 131 6.28 -13.14 2.06
CA VAL A 131 6.43 -12.47 0.76
C VAL A 131 7.80 -11.83 0.66
N ASP A 132 8.41 -11.84 -0.53
CA ASP A 132 9.63 -11.06 -0.80
C ASP A 132 9.32 -9.56 -0.73
N GLU A 133 10.15 -8.79 0.00
CA GLU A 133 9.92 -7.35 0.18
C GLU A 133 9.89 -6.59 -1.16
N SER A 134 10.62 -7.07 -2.17
CA SER A 134 10.66 -6.44 -3.50
C SER A 134 9.30 -6.48 -4.21
N VAL A 135 8.51 -7.54 -3.99
CA VAL A 135 7.13 -7.65 -4.50
C VAL A 135 6.26 -6.54 -3.92
N PHE A 136 6.37 -6.31 -2.60
CA PHE A 136 5.62 -5.26 -1.92
C PHE A 136 6.10 -3.85 -2.27
N THR A 137 7.43 -3.64 -2.36
CA THR A 137 7.98 -2.30 -2.64
C THR A 137 8.08 -1.97 -4.13
N GLY A 138 7.88 -2.96 -5.03
CA GLY A 138 8.11 -2.80 -6.47
C GLY A 138 9.57 -2.46 -6.79
N GLY A 139 10.52 -2.93 -5.96
CA GLY A 139 11.95 -2.65 -6.07
C GLY A 139 12.37 -1.24 -5.62
N GLY A 140 11.43 -0.46 -5.07
CA GLY A 140 11.68 0.88 -4.52
C GLY A 140 11.86 0.88 -3.00
N THR A 141 11.77 2.07 -2.39
CA THR A 141 11.78 2.23 -0.93
C THR A 141 10.39 1.96 -0.35
N ARG A 142 10.32 1.61 0.94
CA ARG A 142 9.04 1.45 1.67
C ARG A 142 8.23 2.74 1.69
N ASP A 143 8.87 3.90 1.81
CA ASP A 143 8.18 5.18 1.83
C ASP A 143 7.56 5.49 0.46
N ALA A 144 8.27 5.22 -0.63
CA ALA A 144 7.72 5.35 -1.99
C ALA A 144 6.56 4.37 -2.23
N ALA A 145 6.65 3.13 -1.73
CA ALA A 145 5.55 2.17 -1.80
C ALA A 145 4.32 2.64 -1.01
N ARG A 146 4.54 3.18 0.19
CA ARG A 146 3.46 3.75 1.01
C ARG A 146 2.77 4.92 0.33
N GLN A 147 3.53 5.86 -0.26
CA GLN A 147 2.95 6.98 -1.00
C GLN A 147 2.13 6.51 -2.21
N ARG A 148 2.64 5.53 -2.97
CA ARG A 148 1.88 4.92 -4.08
C ARG A 148 0.59 4.25 -3.60
N ASN A 149 0.62 3.55 -2.46
CA ASN A 149 -0.55 2.89 -1.92
C ASN A 149 -1.61 3.89 -1.43
N PHE A 150 -1.21 5.02 -0.82
CA PHE A 150 -2.16 6.07 -0.47
C PHE A 150 -2.77 6.72 -1.72
N ALA A 151 -1.97 7.07 -2.72
CA ALA A 151 -2.48 7.59 -3.98
C ALA A 151 -3.41 6.59 -4.71
N ALA A 152 -3.12 5.29 -4.62
CA ALA A 152 -3.99 4.25 -5.17
C ALA A 152 -5.32 4.12 -4.40
N MET A 153 -5.31 4.37 -3.08
CA MET A 153 -6.52 4.42 -2.26
C MET A 153 -7.40 5.61 -2.65
N ASP A 154 -6.80 6.82 -2.75
CA ASP A 154 -7.51 8.03 -3.16
C ASP A 154 -8.13 7.87 -4.56
N ALA A 155 -7.40 7.24 -5.50
CA ALA A 155 -7.91 6.94 -6.82
C ALA A 155 -9.05 5.91 -6.81
N SER A 156 -8.92 4.89 -5.95
CA SER A 156 -9.95 3.85 -5.78
C SER A 156 -11.23 4.41 -5.17
N GLU A 157 -11.14 5.34 -4.22
CA GLU A 157 -12.29 6.04 -3.65
C GLU A 157 -13.05 6.83 -4.73
N GLN A 158 -12.34 7.64 -5.53
CA GLN A 158 -12.97 8.41 -6.61
C GLN A 158 -13.61 7.49 -7.67
N GLN A 159 -12.97 6.37 -8.00
CA GLN A 159 -13.53 5.38 -8.90
C GLN A 159 -14.76 4.69 -8.31
N ALA A 160 -14.73 4.34 -7.01
CA ALA A 160 -15.86 3.75 -6.30
C ALA A 160 -17.08 4.69 -6.28
N ALA A 161 -16.86 5.97 -5.95
CA ALA A 161 -17.89 6.99 -5.97
C ALA A 161 -18.53 7.14 -7.37
N ALA A 162 -17.68 7.24 -8.40
CA ALA A 162 -18.18 7.34 -9.77
C ALA A 162 -18.96 6.10 -10.20
N THR A 163 -18.50 4.90 -9.82
CA THR A 163 -19.19 3.65 -10.18
C THR A 163 -20.54 3.53 -9.46
N ALA A 164 -20.61 3.91 -8.19
CA ALA A 164 -21.86 3.92 -7.43
C ALA A 164 -22.88 4.89 -8.05
N LEU A 165 -22.46 6.13 -8.35
CA LEU A 165 -23.31 7.15 -8.95
C LEU A 165 -23.76 6.78 -10.37
N ASP A 166 -22.88 6.15 -11.18
CA ASP A 166 -23.25 5.61 -12.50
C ASP A 166 -24.31 4.51 -12.38
N TYR A 167 -24.10 3.58 -11.44
CA TYR A 167 -25.07 2.50 -11.19
C TYR A 167 -26.45 3.02 -10.78
N LEU A 168 -26.47 4.07 -9.95
CA LEU A 168 -27.69 4.74 -9.48
C LEU A 168 -28.31 5.68 -10.54
N GLY A 169 -27.61 5.95 -11.65
CA GLY A 169 -28.09 6.80 -12.74
C GLY A 169 -27.99 8.30 -12.46
N ALA A 170 -27.13 8.72 -11.56
CA ALA A 170 -26.94 10.14 -11.23
C ALA A 170 -26.47 10.96 -12.44
N PRO A 171 -26.88 12.26 -12.55
CA PRO A 171 -26.45 13.12 -13.65
C PRO A 171 -24.96 13.45 -13.57
N SER A 172 -24.23 13.17 -14.66
CA SER A 172 -22.79 13.42 -14.78
C SER A 172 -22.50 14.79 -15.41
N ILE A 173 -21.38 15.40 -15.05
CA ILE A 173 -20.99 16.78 -15.46
C ILE A 173 -19.69 16.85 -16.25
N GLY A 174 -18.97 15.76 -16.44
CA GLY A 174 -17.73 15.73 -17.20
C GLY A 174 -16.79 14.58 -16.83
N ALA A 175 -15.54 14.68 -17.26
CA ALA A 175 -14.49 13.72 -16.98
C ALA A 175 -13.40 14.37 -16.10
N SER A 176 -13.21 13.88 -14.89
CA SER A 176 -12.13 14.33 -13.99
C SER A 176 -10.84 13.55 -14.22
N VAL A 177 -9.72 14.25 -14.17
CA VAL A 177 -8.38 13.65 -14.25
C VAL A 177 -8.05 12.97 -12.92
N LEU A 178 -8.00 11.64 -12.93
CA LEU A 178 -7.66 10.82 -11.78
C LEU A 178 -6.14 10.66 -11.60
N VAL A 179 -5.45 10.39 -12.72
CA VAL A 179 -3.99 10.20 -12.74
C VAL A 179 -3.41 10.85 -14.00
N VAL A 180 -2.30 11.55 -13.86
CA VAL A 180 -1.46 12.00 -14.96
C VAL A 180 -0.27 11.05 -15.10
N ILE A 181 -0.11 10.44 -16.28
CA ILE A 181 0.93 9.46 -16.54
C ILE A 181 2.22 10.18 -16.92
N GLY A 182 3.30 9.95 -16.16
CA GLY A 182 4.61 10.54 -16.43
C GLY A 182 5.19 10.12 -17.79
N GLY A 183 5.89 11.03 -18.46
CA GLY A 183 6.45 10.81 -19.81
C GLY A 183 5.43 10.92 -20.94
N THR A 184 4.20 11.35 -20.67
CA THR A 184 3.13 11.52 -21.65
C THR A 184 2.84 13.00 -21.96
N PRO A 185 2.10 13.32 -23.03
CA PRO A 185 1.73 14.70 -23.35
C PRO A 185 0.94 15.46 -22.25
N ALA A 186 0.21 14.77 -21.41
CA ALA A 186 -0.52 15.37 -20.31
C ALA A 186 0.40 15.86 -19.17
N GLU A 187 1.61 15.26 -19.03
CA GLU A 187 2.57 15.70 -18.03
C GLU A 187 2.88 17.20 -18.19
N ASN A 188 2.81 17.97 -17.13
CA ASN A 188 2.96 19.43 -17.08
C ASN A 188 1.83 20.26 -17.73
N ASN A 189 0.79 19.64 -18.30
CA ASN A 189 -0.35 20.35 -18.89
C ASN A 189 -1.63 20.14 -18.08
N LEU A 190 -1.91 18.92 -17.66
CA LEU A 190 -3.07 18.56 -16.83
C LEU A 190 -2.65 18.26 -15.40
N HIS A 191 -3.57 18.50 -14.48
CA HIS A 191 -3.41 18.18 -13.07
C HIS A 191 -4.50 17.19 -12.62
N VAL A 192 -4.23 16.45 -11.55
CA VAL A 192 -5.24 15.65 -10.88
C VAL A 192 -6.38 16.57 -10.43
N ASN A 193 -7.61 16.10 -10.58
CA ASN A 193 -8.87 16.81 -10.35
C ASN A 193 -9.23 17.87 -11.41
N ASP A 194 -8.49 18.07 -12.47
CA ASP A 194 -8.96 18.84 -13.62
C ASP A 194 -10.26 18.22 -14.16
N LEU A 195 -11.34 19.03 -14.31
CA LEU A 195 -12.60 18.60 -14.89
C LEU A 195 -12.64 18.92 -16.38
N ILE A 196 -12.55 17.94 -17.25
CA ILE A 196 -12.67 18.09 -18.70
C ILE A 196 -14.16 18.10 -19.04
N THR A 197 -14.63 19.23 -19.61
CA THR A 197 -16.03 19.45 -19.98
C THR A 197 -16.26 19.41 -21.49
N ALA A 198 -15.20 19.59 -22.31
CA ALA A 198 -15.26 19.41 -23.75
C ALA A 198 -13.89 18.99 -24.30
N VAL A 199 -13.93 18.27 -25.43
CA VAL A 199 -12.76 17.88 -26.23
C VAL A 199 -12.99 18.33 -27.68
N ASN A 200 -12.08 19.12 -28.25
CA ASN A 200 -12.20 19.67 -29.60
C ASN A 200 -13.55 20.41 -29.85
N GLY A 201 -14.02 21.13 -28.83
CA GLY A 201 -15.30 21.86 -28.86
C GLY A 201 -16.54 20.98 -28.71
N VAL A 202 -16.42 19.66 -28.57
CA VAL A 202 -17.55 18.75 -28.31
C VAL A 202 -17.67 18.54 -26.80
N ALA A 203 -18.82 18.85 -26.24
CA ALA A 203 -19.11 18.65 -24.83
C ALA A 203 -19.02 17.15 -24.46
N VAL A 204 -18.42 16.85 -23.30
CA VAL A 204 -18.32 15.49 -22.75
C VAL A 204 -18.98 15.47 -21.37
N ALA A 205 -19.82 14.48 -21.14
CA ALA A 205 -20.50 14.28 -19.87
C ALA A 205 -19.83 13.19 -19.02
N SER A 206 -19.03 12.33 -19.61
CA SER A 206 -18.40 11.19 -18.94
C SER A 206 -16.95 10.99 -19.35
N SER A 207 -16.22 10.21 -18.57
CA SER A 207 -14.86 9.76 -18.92
C SER A 207 -14.83 8.98 -20.24
N SER A 208 -15.85 8.15 -20.50
CA SER A 208 -15.95 7.40 -21.75
C SER A 208 -16.19 8.30 -22.96
N ASP A 209 -16.94 9.41 -22.82
CA ASP A 209 -17.12 10.38 -23.89
C ASP A 209 -15.82 11.12 -24.18
N ALA A 210 -15.09 11.54 -23.14
CA ALA A 210 -13.79 12.18 -23.31
C ALA A 210 -12.80 11.26 -24.05
N VAL A 211 -12.71 10.00 -23.66
CA VAL A 211 -11.85 9.01 -24.33
C VAL A 211 -12.25 8.81 -25.78
N LYS A 212 -13.56 8.65 -26.06
CA LYS A 212 -14.06 8.52 -27.46
C LYS A 212 -13.70 9.73 -28.31
N GLN A 213 -13.83 10.96 -27.76
CA GLN A 213 -13.48 12.17 -28.52
C GLN A 213 -11.96 12.27 -28.79
N VAL A 214 -11.12 11.96 -27.81
CA VAL A 214 -9.66 11.90 -28.00
C VAL A 214 -9.29 10.88 -29.07
N GLN A 215 -9.91 9.69 -29.08
CA GLN A 215 -9.65 8.61 -30.03
C GLN A 215 -10.12 8.89 -31.47
N GLN A 216 -10.90 9.96 -31.71
CA GLN A 216 -11.22 10.43 -33.07
C GLN A 216 -10.06 11.19 -33.73
N SER A 217 -9.09 11.63 -32.95
CA SER A 217 -7.85 12.24 -33.44
C SER A 217 -6.81 11.17 -33.78
N VAL A 218 -5.78 11.55 -34.51
CA VAL A 218 -4.62 10.69 -34.81
C VAL A 218 -3.39 11.18 -34.03
N PRO A 219 -2.37 10.33 -33.81
CA PRO A 219 -1.10 10.76 -33.22
C PRO A 219 -0.49 11.94 -33.98
N GLY A 220 -0.09 12.97 -33.22
CA GLY A 220 0.44 14.23 -33.76
C GLY A 220 -0.59 15.35 -33.91
N ASP A 221 -1.89 15.08 -33.80
CA ASP A 221 -2.92 16.12 -33.79
C ASP A 221 -2.86 16.95 -32.52
N GLU A 222 -3.21 18.22 -32.64
CA GLU A 222 -3.49 19.08 -31.47
C GLU A 222 -4.92 18.82 -30.98
N ILE A 223 -5.05 18.46 -29.71
CA ILE A 223 -6.33 18.23 -29.02
C ILE A 223 -6.57 19.42 -28.08
N GLU A 224 -7.70 20.09 -28.28
CA GLU A 224 -8.15 21.18 -27.43
C GLU A 224 -9.07 20.63 -26.34
N LEU A 225 -8.71 20.87 -25.07
CA LEU A 225 -9.46 20.46 -23.91
C LEU A 225 -10.03 21.68 -23.20
N ALA A 226 -11.35 21.77 -23.06
CA ALA A 226 -11.98 22.72 -22.14
C ALA A 226 -11.94 22.09 -20.73
N VAL A 227 -11.26 22.77 -19.82
CA VAL A 227 -10.98 22.28 -18.48
C VAL A 227 -11.47 23.29 -17.45
N ASP A 228 -12.18 22.82 -16.44
CA ASP A 228 -12.40 23.58 -15.21
C ASP A 228 -11.33 23.11 -14.18
N ARG A 229 -10.49 24.03 -13.75
CA ARG A 229 -9.46 23.82 -12.73
C ARG A 229 -9.74 24.74 -11.55
N ASP A 230 -10.14 24.16 -10.42
CA ASP A 230 -10.45 24.89 -9.19
C ASP A 230 -11.54 25.97 -9.37
N GLY A 231 -12.52 25.75 -10.27
CA GLY A 231 -13.60 26.70 -10.60
C GLY A 231 -13.21 27.72 -11.67
N GLU A 232 -12.01 27.62 -12.26
CA GLU A 232 -11.56 28.49 -13.35
C GLU A 232 -11.57 27.74 -14.68
N ALA A 233 -12.41 28.20 -15.62
CA ALA A 233 -12.46 27.61 -16.96
C ALA A 233 -11.24 28.03 -17.79
N GLN A 234 -10.57 27.08 -18.39
CA GLN A 234 -9.40 27.28 -19.26
C GLN A 234 -9.43 26.32 -20.43
N VAL A 235 -8.69 26.66 -21.46
CA VAL A 235 -8.50 25.81 -22.64
C VAL A 235 -7.04 25.39 -22.69
N ILE A 236 -6.83 24.07 -22.74
CA ILE A 236 -5.50 23.46 -22.78
C ILE A 236 -5.35 22.71 -24.10
N THR A 237 -4.30 23.03 -24.86
CA THR A 237 -3.99 22.33 -26.11
C THR A 237 -2.84 21.34 -25.87
N ILE A 238 -3.06 20.08 -26.24
CA ILE A 238 -2.08 18.98 -26.07
C ILE A 238 -1.89 18.28 -27.41
N THR A 239 -0.63 18.09 -27.81
CA THR A 239 -0.31 17.26 -29.00
C THR A 239 -0.40 15.79 -28.61
N ALA A 240 -1.28 15.03 -29.28
CA ALA A 240 -1.48 13.61 -28.99
C ALA A 240 -0.25 12.78 -29.33
N ALA A 241 0.12 11.85 -28.43
CA ALA A 241 1.10 10.79 -28.70
C ALA A 241 0.43 9.55 -29.33
N ASP A 242 1.26 8.62 -29.81
CA ASP A 242 0.81 7.29 -30.23
C ASP A 242 0.79 6.35 -29.02
N ASN A 243 -0.32 5.62 -28.81
CA ASN A 243 -0.43 4.58 -27.80
C ASN A 243 0.35 3.29 -28.16
N GLY A 244 1.03 3.24 -29.30
CA GLY A 244 1.72 2.06 -29.85
C GLY A 244 0.85 1.21 -30.78
N GLU A 245 -0.43 1.55 -30.96
CA GLU A 245 -1.41 0.90 -31.84
C GLU A 245 -1.95 1.87 -32.90
N GLY A 246 -1.33 3.05 -33.03
CA GLY A 246 -1.75 4.08 -34.00
C GLY A 246 -2.97 4.89 -33.54
N ARG A 247 -3.33 4.90 -32.25
CA ARG A 247 -4.40 5.70 -31.68
C ARG A 247 -3.84 6.87 -30.88
N ALA A 248 -4.56 7.99 -30.91
CA ALA A 248 -4.21 9.16 -30.13
C ALA A 248 -4.28 8.88 -28.62
N LEU A 249 -3.27 9.35 -27.89
CA LEU A 249 -3.12 9.25 -26.45
C LEU A 249 -2.68 10.60 -25.89
N ILE A 250 -3.33 11.07 -24.82
CA ILE A 250 -2.87 12.25 -24.05
C ILE A 250 -2.16 11.85 -22.75
N GLY A 251 -2.46 10.66 -22.20
CA GLY A 251 -1.76 10.08 -21.06
C GLY A 251 -2.34 10.46 -19.70
N VAL A 252 -3.63 10.32 -19.55
CA VAL A 252 -4.37 10.45 -18.28
C VAL A 252 -5.26 9.24 -18.04
N GLN A 253 -5.52 8.96 -16.76
CA GLN A 253 -6.67 8.17 -16.36
C GLN A 253 -7.79 9.13 -15.99
N LEU A 254 -9.00 8.82 -16.45
CA LEU A 254 -10.17 9.66 -16.25
C LEU A 254 -11.23 8.90 -15.46
N VAL A 255 -11.95 9.62 -14.62
CA VAL A 255 -13.16 9.17 -13.93
C VAL A 255 -14.32 10.10 -14.28
N THR A 256 -15.54 9.57 -14.36
CA THR A 256 -16.73 10.41 -14.57
C THR A 256 -17.00 11.21 -13.30
N ARG A 257 -17.27 12.52 -13.45
CA ARG A 257 -17.65 13.42 -12.36
C ARG A 257 -19.15 13.67 -12.37
N TYR A 258 -19.74 13.66 -11.20
CA TYR A 258 -21.17 13.86 -10.96
C TYR A 258 -21.42 15.12 -10.16
N GLU A 259 -22.67 15.66 -10.22
CA GLU A 259 -23.09 16.78 -9.37
C GLU A 259 -23.11 16.35 -7.89
N GLU A 260 -23.63 15.17 -7.61
CA GLU A 260 -23.64 14.55 -6.30
C GLU A 260 -22.21 14.18 -5.88
N GLN A 261 -21.87 14.39 -4.62
CA GLN A 261 -20.56 14.06 -4.07
C GLN A 261 -20.72 13.07 -2.92
N VAL A 262 -20.06 11.94 -3.07
CA VAL A 262 -19.92 10.96 -2.00
C VAL A 262 -18.43 10.67 -1.80
N GLY A 263 -18.03 10.50 -0.58
CA GLY A 263 -16.65 10.20 -0.21
C GLY A 263 -16.57 9.51 1.13
N ILE A 264 -15.37 9.07 1.49
CA ILE A 264 -15.14 8.31 2.72
C ILE A 264 -13.87 8.80 3.42
N LYS A 265 -13.87 8.78 4.75
CA LYS A 265 -12.69 9.16 5.55
C LYS A 265 -12.04 7.92 6.16
N ILE A 266 -11.07 7.36 5.47
CA ILE A 266 -10.27 6.23 5.96
C ILE A 266 -8.84 6.67 6.17
N ASP A 267 -8.40 6.74 7.42
CA ASP A 267 -7.02 7.12 7.77
C ASP A 267 -6.09 5.91 7.87
N GLY A 268 -4.87 6.06 7.34
CA GLY A 268 -3.78 5.11 7.55
C GLY A 268 -3.87 3.80 6.75
N VAL A 269 -4.86 3.64 5.90
CA VAL A 269 -5.03 2.49 4.99
C VAL A 269 -4.60 2.90 3.59
N GLY A 270 -3.99 1.99 2.85
CA GLY A 270 -3.53 2.24 1.49
C GLY A 270 -3.75 1.03 0.60
N GLY A 271 -3.84 1.28 -0.70
CA GLY A 271 -4.07 0.29 -1.74
C GLY A 271 -5.52 0.27 -2.23
N PRO A 272 -5.76 -0.15 -3.50
CA PRO A 272 -7.07 -0.01 -4.14
C PRO A 272 -8.07 -1.12 -3.78
N SER A 273 -7.71 -2.05 -2.88
CA SER A 273 -8.48 -3.28 -2.63
C SER A 273 -9.78 -3.12 -1.85
N ALA A 274 -10.08 -1.91 -1.38
CA ALA A 274 -11.34 -1.55 -0.74
C ALA A 274 -12.37 -0.97 -1.73
N GLY A 275 -12.01 -0.78 -2.99
CA GLY A 275 -12.84 -0.10 -3.99
C GLY A 275 -14.24 -0.68 -4.13
N MET A 276 -14.37 -2.01 -4.20
CA MET A 276 -15.67 -2.66 -4.28
C MET A 276 -16.50 -2.46 -2.98
N ALA A 277 -15.86 -2.55 -1.80
CA ALA A 277 -16.53 -2.30 -0.53
C ALA A 277 -17.07 -0.86 -0.47
N MET A 278 -16.23 0.12 -0.83
CA MET A 278 -16.64 1.53 -0.90
C MET A 278 -17.76 1.76 -1.91
N THR A 279 -17.72 1.09 -3.08
CA THR A 279 -18.78 1.21 -4.09
C THR A 279 -20.14 0.76 -3.54
N LEU A 280 -20.17 -0.40 -2.88
CA LEU A 280 -21.41 -0.93 -2.29
C LEU A 280 -21.91 -0.05 -1.14
N GLU A 281 -21.02 0.41 -0.30
CA GLU A 281 -21.34 1.34 0.77
C GLU A 281 -21.88 2.68 0.27
N PHE A 282 -21.30 3.23 -0.81
CA PHE A 282 -21.82 4.45 -1.43
C PHE A 282 -23.22 4.26 -2.05
N ILE A 283 -23.49 3.05 -2.60
CA ILE A 283 -24.83 2.71 -3.08
C ILE A 283 -25.82 2.70 -1.91
N ASP A 284 -25.45 2.09 -0.79
CA ASP A 284 -26.29 2.03 0.41
C ASP A 284 -26.55 3.45 0.95
N ALA A 285 -25.51 4.23 1.21
CA ALA A 285 -25.60 5.59 1.75
C ALA A 285 -26.39 6.58 0.87
N LEU A 286 -26.42 6.36 -0.46
CA LEU A 286 -27.13 7.19 -1.42
C LEU A 286 -28.57 6.74 -1.68
N THR A 287 -29.01 5.59 -1.15
CA THR A 287 -30.35 5.05 -1.36
C THR A 287 -31.09 4.93 -0.03
N PRO A 288 -32.43 5.12 -0.02
CA PRO A 288 -33.21 4.97 1.20
C PRO A 288 -33.27 3.54 1.70
N GLY A 289 -33.04 3.34 2.99
CA GLY A 289 -33.14 2.06 3.67
C GLY A 289 -31.80 1.37 3.83
N ASP A 290 -31.78 0.21 4.49
CA ASP A 290 -30.61 -0.62 4.74
C ASP A 290 -30.50 -1.69 3.65
N MET A 291 -29.50 -1.58 2.76
CA MET A 291 -29.24 -2.55 1.70
C MET A 291 -28.77 -3.88 2.28
N THR A 292 -28.06 -3.86 3.37
CA THR A 292 -27.55 -5.08 4.03
C THR A 292 -28.67 -5.84 4.75
N ASN A 293 -29.73 -5.15 5.16
CA ASN A 293 -30.86 -5.72 5.95
C ASN A 293 -30.38 -6.43 7.21
N GLY A 294 -29.41 -5.81 7.91
CA GLY A 294 -28.82 -6.32 9.14
C GLY A 294 -27.72 -7.37 8.96
N LEU A 295 -27.24 -7.61 7.75
CA LEU A 295 -26.11 -8.52 7.48
C LEU A 295 -24.78 -7.80 7.66
N GLU A 296 -23.83 -8.49 8.28
CA GLU A 296 -22.42 -8.08 8.35
C GLU A 296 -21.68 -8.65 7.13
N ILE A 297 -21.28 -7.79 6.18
CA ILE A 297 -20.76 -8.21 4.87
C ILE A 297 -19.32 -7.76 4.69
N ALA A 298 -18.37 -8.68 4.64
CA ALA A 298 -16.99 -8.36 4.31
C ALA A 298 -16.78 -8.36 2.79
N VAL A 299 -16.16 -7.30 2.27
CA VAL A 299 -15.94 -7.15 0.84
C VAL A 299 -14.49 -6.82 0.56
N THR A 300 -13.92 -7.44 -0.45
CA THR A 300 -12.62 -7.03 -1.02
C THR A 300 -12.66 -7.12 -2.54
N GLY A 301 -11.94 -6.23 -3.19
CA GLY A 301 -11.87 -6.13 -4.64
C GLY A 301 -11.47 -4.72 -5.05
N GLU A 302 -10.61 -4.60 -6.05
CA GLU A 302 -10.41 -3.33 -6.74
C GLU A 302 -11.64 -3.06 -7.61
N ILE A 303 -12.07 -1.80 -7.71
CA ILE A 303 -13.10 -1.42 -8.67
C ILE A 303 -12.43 -0.84 -9.92
N LEU A 304 -12.63 -1.50 -11.05
CA LEU A 304 -12.06 -1.07 -12.33
C LEU A 304 -12.97 -0.02 -13.02
N PRO A 305 -12.45 0.78 -13.98
CA PRO A 305 -13.22 1.83 -14.63
C PRO A 305 -14.47 1.39 -15.36
N ASP A 306 -14.58 0.11 -15.68
CA ASP A 306 -15.76 -0.50 -16.31
C ASP A 306 -16.75 -1.11 -15.30
N GLY A 307 -16.53 -0.89 -13.99
CA GLY A 307 -17.37 -1.42 -12.91
C GLY A 307 -17.11 -2.89 -12.57
N THR A 308 -16.07 -3.50 -13.14
CA THR A 308 -15.71 -4.89 -12.83
C THR A 308 -14.84 -4.99 -11.57
N ALA A 309 -14.89 -6.15 -10.92
CA ALA A 309 -14.12 -6.48 -9.72
C ALA A 309 -12.71 -6.98 -10.10
N GLY A 310 -11.69 -6.16 -9.85
CA GLY A 310 -10.28 -6.51 -10.07
C GLY A 310 -9.72 -7.37 -8.94
N PRO A 311 -8.74 -8.27 -9.25
CA PRO A 311 -8.11 -9.13 -8.28
C PRO A 311 -7.24 -8.34 -7.29
N VAL A 312 -7.10 -8.88 -6.07
CA VAL A 312 -6.35 -8.23 -4.98
C VAL A 312 -5.38 -9.21 -4.31
N GLY A 313 -4.40 -8.67 -3.56
CA GLY A 313 -3.47 -9.48 -2.79
C GLY A 313 -3.91 -9.74 -1.35
N GLY A 314 -3.28 -10.76 -0.72
CA GLY A 314 -3.45 -11.09 0.69
C GLY A 314 -4.84 -11.64 1.03
N VAL A 315 -5.48 -12.31 0.09
CA VAL A 315 -6.86 -12.79 0.24
C VAL A 315 -6.99 -13.88 1.31
N PRO A 316 -6.05 -14.83 1.48
CA PRO A 316 -6.09 -15.75 2.61
C PRO A 316 -6.12 -15.03 3.97
N GLN A 317 -5.30 -13.99 4.16
CA GLN A 317 -5.26 -13.20 5.39
C GLN A 317 -6.52 -12.37 5.60
N LYS A 318 -7.10 -11.86 4.50
CA LYS A 318 -8.38 -11.15 4.52
C LYS A 318 -9.54 -12.09 4.91
N ALA A 319 -9.56 -13.32 4.41
CA ALA A 319 -10.57 -14.31 4.80
C ALA A 319 -10.46 -14.69 6.29
N ILE A 320 -9.23 -14.78 6.84
CA ILE A 320 -9.02 -14.94 8.27
C ILE A 320 -9.57 -13.73 9.05
N ALA A 321 -9.32 -12.50 8.56
CA ALA A 321 -9.82 -11.29 9.21
C ALA A 321 -11.36 -11.24 9.20
N ALA A 322 -12.00 -11.55 8.09
CA ALA A 322 -13.46 -11.64 7.94
C ALA A 322 -14.06 -12.68 8.90
N ARG A 323 -13.50 -13.89 8.94
CA ARG A 323 -13.92 -14.95 9.87
C ARG A 323 -13.78 -14.54 11.34
N ARG A 324 -12.71 -13.82 11.69
CA ARG A 324 -12.50 -13.32 13.08
C ARG A 324 -13.46 -12.22 13.47
N ALA A 325 -13.98 -11.49 12.49
CA ALA A 325 -15.00 -10.46 12.70
C ALA A 325 -16.43 -11.04 12.75
N ASP A 326 -16.59 -12.36 12.52
CA ASP A 326 -17.88 -13.08 12.59
C ASP A 326 -18.91 -12.53 11.57
N VAL A 327 -18.42 -12.13 10.37
CA VAL A 327 -19.32 -11.64 9.32
C VAL A 327 -20.14 -12.78 8.71
N ASP A 328 -21.34 -12.46 8.19
CA ASP A 328 -22.26 -13.41 7.60
C ASP A 328 -21.84 -13.87 6.20
N LEU A 329 -21.18 -12.97 5.45
CA LEU A 329 -20.84 -13.15 4.05
C LEU A 329 -19.52 -12.46 3.71
N MET A 330 -18.69 -13.11 2.89
CA MET A 330 -17.51 -12.49 2.28
C MET A 330 -17.64 -12.47 0.76
N LEU A 331 -17.50 -11.29 0.15
CA LEU A 331 -17.46 -11.09 -1.29
C LEU A 331 -16.02 -10.91 -1.77
N VAL A 332 -15.61 -11.67 -2.77
CA VAL A 332 -14.26 -11.64 -3.34
C VAL A 332 -14.31 -11.66 -4.87
N PRO A 333 -13.36 -11.02 -5.59
CA PRO A 333 -13.26 -11.20 -7.03
C PRO A 333 -13.16 -12.67 -7.43
N GLU A 334 -13.77 -13.07 -8.54
CA GLU A 334 -13.75 -14.45 -9.03
C GLU A 334 -12.35 -15.04 -9.10
N ALA A 335 -11.37 -14.23 -9.55
CA ALA A 335 -9.96 -14.63 -9.62
C ALA A 335 -9.31 -14.94 -8.26
N ASN A 336 -9.95 -14.52 -7.16
CA ASN A 336 -9.43 -14.70 -5.79
C ASN A 336 -10.24 -15.74 -4.98
N LEU A 337 -11.27 -16.36 -5.55
CA LEU A 337 -12.14 -17.27 -4.81
C LEU A 337 -11.38 -18.45 -4.20
N ASP A 338 -10.52 -19.10 -5.00
CA ASP A 338 -9.77 -20.27 -4.55
C ASP A 338 -8.84 -19.91 -3.37
N ASP A 339 -8.19 -18.75 -3.43
CA ASP A 339 -7.32 -18.24 -2.36
C ASP A 339 -8.11 -18.00 -1.08
N ALA A 340 -9.28 -17.37 -1.17
CA ALA A 340 -10.15 -17.11 -0.02
C ALA A 340 -10.59 -18.40 0.68
N LEU A 341 -10.98 -19.40 -0.10
CA LEU A 341 -11.46 -20.69 0.41
C LEU A 341 -10.40 -21.49 1.18
N THR A 342 -9.10 -21.19 0.97
CA THR A 342 -8.02 -21.88 1.70
C THR A 342 -8.07 -21.63 3.21
N THR A 343 -8.61 -20.47 3.64
CA THR A 343 -8.58 -20.03 5.05
C THR A 343 -9.93 -19.57 5.59
N ALA A 344 -10.98 -19.53 4.73
CA ALA A 344 -12.32 -19.08 5.10
C ALA A 344 -12.99 -19.98 6.19
N GLY A 345 -12.65 -21.27 6.27
CA GLY A 345 -13.32 -22.19 7.19
C GLY A 345 -14.80 -22.35 6.83
N ASP A 346 -15.70 -22.07 7.78
CA ASP A 346 -17.14 -22.16 7.59
C ASP A 346 -17.78 -20.84 7.10
N LEU A 347 -16.98 -19.78 6.89
CA LEU A 347 -17.47 -18.50 6.37
C LEU A 347 -18.00 -18.68 4.94
N LYS A 348 -19.20 -18.17 4.66
CA LYS A 348 -19.75 -18.14 3.32
C LYS A 348 -18.97 -17.15 2.46
N VAL A 349 -18.29 -17.65 1.42
CA VAL A 349 -17.54 -16.82 0.46
C VAL A 349 -18.25 -16.91 -0.90
N VAL A 350 -18.48 -15.75 -1.53
CA VAL A 350 -19.11 -15.66 -2.84
C VAL A 350 -18.20 -14.90 -3.80
N ALA A 351 -18.00 -15.48 -4.99
CA ALA A 351 -17.27 -14.83 -6.07
C ALA A 351 -18.11 -13.75 -6.73
N ILE A 352 -17.50 -12.61 -7.02
CA ILE A 352 -18.12 -11.49 -7.72
C ILE A 352 -17.27 -11.09 -8.93
N THR A 353 -17.93 -10.61 -9.99
CA THR A 353 -17.29 -10.11 -11.22
C THR A 353 -17.45 -8.61 -11.40
N ASP A 354 -18.49 -8.02 -10.82
CA ASP A 354 -18.87 -6.62 -10.95
C ASP A 354 -19.83 -6.20 -9.84
N VAL A 355 -20.26 -4.94 -9.85
CA VAL A 355 -21.20 -4.37 -8.87
C VAL A 355 -22.54 -5.13 -8.89
N GLN A 356 -23.06 -5.49 -10.08
CA GLN A 356 -24.35 -6.19 -10.17
C GLN A 356 -24.28 -7.56 -9.51
N SER A 357 -23.23 -8.36 -9.77
CA SER A 357 -23.03 -9.67 -9.14
C SER A 357 -22.83 -9.58 -7.63
N ALA A 358 -22.20 -8.50 -7.14
CA ALA A 358 -22.07 -8.25 -5.71
C ALA A 358 -23.42 -7.98 -5.05
N LEU A 359 -24.24 -7.12 -5.66
CA LEU A 359 -25.60 -6.84 -5.18
C LEU A 359 -26.50 -8.08 -5.23
N ASP A 360 -26.43 -8.87 -6.32
CA ASP A 360 -27.17 -10.12 -6.43
C ASP A 360 -26.80 -11.10 -5.29
N ALA A 361 -25.50 -11.20 -4.95
CA ALA A 361 -25.03 -12.03 -3.84
C ALA A 361 -25.54 -11.53 -2.47
N ILE A 362 -25.61 -10.21 -2.27
CA ILE A 362 -26.21 -9.60 -1.07
C ILE A 362 -27.71 -9.92 -1.01
N GLY A 363 -28.43 -9.77 -2.12
CA GLY A 363 -29.85 -10.11 -2.20
C GLY A 363 -30.15 -11.60 -1.94
N GLU A 364 -29.31 -12.50 -2.45
CA GLU A 364 -29.39 -13.95 -2.18
C GLU A 364 -29.11 -14.30 -0.70
N ALA A 365 -28.32 -13.47 -0.01
CA ALA A 365 -28.07 -13.61 1.42
C ALA A 365 -29.19 -13.04 2.30
N GLY A 366 -30.10 -12.25 1.74
CA GLY A 366 -31.23 -11.66 2.46
C GLY A 366 -31.25 -10.14 2.48
N GLY A 367 -30.30 -9.47 1.84
CA GLY A 367 -30.24 -8.01 1.73
C GLY A 367 -31.36 -7.44 0.86
N ASN A 368 -31.58 -6.15 0.98
CA ASN A 368 -32.63 -5.41 0.27
C ASN A 368 -32.03 -4.65 -0.92
N ILE A 369 -32.03 -5.27 -2.09
CA ILE A 369 -31.44 -4.71 -3.33
C ILE A 369 -32.47 -4.20 -4.35
N GLN A 370 -33.75 -4.13 -3.98
CA GLN A 370 -34.81 -3.78 -4.93
C GLN A 370 -34.83 -2.28 -5.25
N GLY A 371 -34.85 -1.95 -6.53
CA GLY A 371 -35.04 -0.58 -7.01
C GLY A 371 -33.78 0.31 -6.89
N LEU A 372 -32.60 -0.25 -6.57
CA LEU A 372 -31.35 0.50 -6.45
C LEU A 372 -30.90 1.07 -7.79
N LYS A 373 -30.90 0.24 -8.84
CA LYS A 373 -30.37 0.63 -10.15
C LYS A 373 -31.21 1.76 -10.78
N GLY A 374 -30.54 2.87 -11.09
CA GLY A 374 -31.19 4.03 -11.70
C GLY A 374 -32.08 4.84 -10.74
N SER A 375 -31.95 4.66 -9.42
CA SER A 375 -32.78 5.36 -8.42
C SER A 375 -32.55 6.88 -8.36
N LEU A 376 -31.41 7.37 -8.88
CA LEU A 376 -31.07 8.81 -8.99
C LEU A 376 -31.23 9.36 -10.42
N ALA A 377 -31.89 8.63 -11.32
CA ALA A 377 -32.02 9.03 -12.74
C ALA A 377 -33.11 10.08 -12.99
N ASP A 378 -33.91 10.50 -11.99
CA ASP A 378 -35.04 11.43 -12.13
C ASP A 378 -34.74 12.87 -11.67
#